data_2e47bd004b20fbe02c4a4e31848b45ed
#
_entry.id   2e47bd004b20fbe02c4a4e31848b45ed
#
_cell.length_a   1.000
_cell.length_b   1.000
_cell.length_c   1.000
_cell.angle_alpha   90.00
_cell.angle_beta   90.00
_cell.angle_gamma   90.00
#
_symmetry.space_group_name_H-M   'P 1'
#
loop_
_entity.id
_entity.type
_entity.pdbx_description
1 polymer ?
#
loop_
_entity_poly.entity_id
_entity_poly.type
_entity_poly.pdbx_seq_one_letter_code
_entity_poly.pdbx_strand_id
1 'polypeptide(L)'
;MRARLPAKLGAAVCLLLCAWFLAPLGMGIVHIGMLWPSALLVLAAVRLLRPDVFRRLLRKKWLRWTVRAALGLGLAAALGIFGWMVSAAANRAAPAESTVIVLGCQVRGTEPSLTLQRRVDAAADYLRAHPQARCVASGGQSDDEEISEAECIRAALIAAGIDPARIEPEDQSTSTEENLRFSAERIRAAGLSTNVVIASDNFHQLRAALWARHCGLTPYAAGCRTAWFLAPGYWAREIAGVAYTLLT
;
A
#
# COMPACT_ATOMS: atom_id res chain seq x y z
N MET A 1 -24.15 31.55 17.47
CA MET A 1 -22.92 32.32 17.07
C MET A 1 -22.52 31.85 15.66
N ARG A 2 -22.49 32.78 14.69
CA ARG A 2 -22.00 32.45 13.33
C ARG A 2 -20.50 32.11 13.36
N ALA A 3 -20.10 31.05 12.67
CA ALA A 3 -18.67 30.69 12.55
C ALA A 3 -17.90 31.83 11.85
N ARG A 4 -16.69 32.14 12.37
CA ARG A 4 -15.79 33.14 11.78
C ARG A 4 -15.29 32.67 10.41
N LEU A 5 -14.97 33.59 9.51
CA LEU A 5 -14.50 33.28 8.15
C LEU A 5 -13.35 32.24 8.12
N PRO A 6 -12.27 32.33 8.94
CA PRO A 6 -11.22 31.32 8.92
C PRO A 6 -11.71 29.93 9.33
N ALA A 7 -12.71 29.82 10.23
CA ALA A 7 -13.29 28.53 10.58
C ALA A 7 -14.09 27.91 9.42
N LYS A 8 -14.79 28.73 8.64
CA LYS A 8 -15.51 28.27 7.44
C LYS A 8 -14.54 27.81 6.35
N LEU A 9 -13.46 28.55 6.12
CA LEU A 9 -12.41 28.17 5.17
C LEU A 9 -11.73 26.84 5.58
N GLY A 10 -11.37 26.71 6.85
CA GLY A 10 -10.80 25.46 7.36
C GLY A 10 -11.75 24.27 7.23
N ALA A 11 -13.05 24.45 7.50
CA ALA A 11 -14.05 23.41 7.30
C ALA A 11 -14.22 23.05 5.82
N ALA A 12 -14.19 24.02 4.92
CA ALA A 12 -14.24 23.76 3.47
C ALA A 12 -13.03 22.94 3.00
N VAL A 13 -11.82 23.25 3.47
CA VAL A 13 -10.61 22.45 3.19
C VAL A 13 -10.77 21.01 3.69
N CYS A 14 -11.27 20.81 4.93
CA CYS A 14 -11.53 19.48 5.45
C CYS A 14 -12.52 18.70 4.58
N LEU A 15 -13.58 19.33 4.09
CA LEU A 15 -14.58 18.69 3.23
C LEU A 15 -14.02 18.37 1.84
N LEU A 16 -13.19 19.23 1.26
CA LEU A 16 -12.51 18.98 -0.01
C LEU A 16 -11.54 17.80 0.10
N LEU A 17 -10.75 17.73 1.17
CA LEU A 17 -9.90 16.58 1.44
C LEU A 17 -10.71 15.32 1.68
N CYS A 18 -11.83 15.39 2.39
CA CYS A 18 -12.75 14.26 2.57
C CYS A 18 -13.27 13.76 1.21
N ALA A 19 -13.69 14.67 0.32
CA ALA A 19 -14.11 14.31 -1.03
C ALA A 19 -12.99 13.63 -1.83
N TRP A 20 -11.74 14.08 -1.68
CA TRP A 20 -10.59 13.42 -2.32
C TRP A 20 -10.37 11.99 -1.80
N PHE A 21 -10.44 11.77 -0.48
CA PHE A 21 -10.37 10.41 0.09
C PHE A 21 -11.49 9.50 -0.39
N LEU A 22 -12.68 10.04 -0.63
CA LEU A 22 -13.86 9.31 -1.06
C LEU A 22 -14.00 9.19 -2.59
N ALA A 23 -13.16 9.86 -3.37
CA ALA A 23 -13.21 9.83 -4.84
C ALA A 23 -13.25 8.41 -5.44
N PRO A 24 -12.49 7.40 -4.91
CA PRO A 24 -12.51 6.04 -5.45
C PRO A 24 -13.85 5.31 -5.28
N LEU A 25 -14.78 5.79 -4.43
CA LEU A 25 -16.14 5.23 -4.31
C LEU A 25 -16.88 5.20 -5.66
N GLY A 26 -16.66 6.23 -6.50
CA GLY A 26 -17.23 6.29 -7.85
C GLY A 26 -16.75 5.16 -8.79
N MET A 27 -15.70 4.44 -8.41
CA MET A 27 -15.12 3.29 -9.13
C MET A 27 -15.44 1.95 -8.44
N GLY A 28 -16.33 1.94 -7.43
CA GLY A 28 -16.65 0.75 -6.64
C GLY A 28 -15.58 0.33 -5.63
N ILE A 29 -14.54 1.14 -5.43
CA ILE A 29 -13.44 0.82 -4.50
C ILE A 29 -13.80 1.31 -3.09
N VAL A 30 -13.88 0.39 -2.13
CA VAL A 30 -14.16 0.68 -0.71
C VAL A 30 -13.14 -0.01 0.18
N HIS A 31 -12.45 0.75 1.03
CA HIS A 31 -11.57 0.19 2.05
C HIS A 31 -11.38 1.14 3.24
N ILE A 32 -10.91 0.60 4.36
CA ILE A 32 -10.78 1.32 5.63
C ILE A 32 -9.96 2.62 5.54
N GLY A 33 -8.93 2.66 4.69
CA GLY A 33 -8.08 3.83 4.50
C GLY A 33 -8.78 5.04 3.86
N MET A 34 -9.99 4.87 3.32
CA MET A 34 -10.84 5.97 2.87
C MET A 34 -11.74 6.46 4.01
N LEU A 35 -12.21 5.54 4.86
CA LEU A 35 -13.26 5.81 5.84
C LEU A 35 -12.75 6.55 7.07
N TRP A 36 -11.67 6.06 7.72
CA TRP A 36 -11.19 6.65 8.97
C TRP A 36 -10.62 8.08 8.80
N PRO A 37 -9.85 8.43 7.72
CA PRO A 37 -9.42 9.81 7.53
C PRO A 37 -10.59 10.72 7.20
N SER A 38 -11.55 10.24 6.40
CA SER A 38 -12.77 10.99 6.08
C SER A 38 -13.59 11.31 7.34
N ALA A 39 -13.75 10.34 8.23
CA ALA A 39 -14.43 10.54 9.51
C ALA A 39 -13.71 11.60 10.37
N LEU A 40 -12.38 11.56 10.45
CA LEU A 40 -11.59 12.56 11.17
C LEU A 40 -11.71 13.96 10.55
N LEU A 41 -11.70 14.06 9.22
CA LEU A 41 -11.89 15.34 8.50
C LEU A 41 -13.28 15.92 8.73
N VAL A 42 -14.33 15.11 8.72
CA VAL A 42 -15.69 15.51 9.05
C VAL A 42 -15.76 15.99 10.51
N LEU A 43 -15.19 15.25 11.46
CA LEU A 43 -15.13 15.66 12.87
C LEU A 43 -14.37 17.00 13.05
N ALA A 44 -13.28 17.21 12.31
CA ALA A 44 -12.53 18.45 12.30
C ALA A 44 -13.38 19.61 11.74
N ALA A 45 -14.09 19.41 10.64
CA ALA A 45 -15.00 20.40 10.07
C ALA A 45 -16.12 20.77 11.06
N VAL A 46 -16.76 19.78 11.68
CA VAL A 46 -17.77 20.00 12.73
C VAL A 46 -17.18 20.76 13.92
N ARG A 47 -15.95 20.41 14.35
CA ARG A 47 -15.24 21.11 15.44
C ARG A 47 -14.99 22.58 15.13
N LEU A 48 -14.68 22.91 13.87
CA LEU A 48 -14.46 24.28 13.41
C LEU A 48 -15.76 25.08 13.34
N LEU A 49 -16.83 24.47 12.85
CA LEU A 49 -18.12 25.14 12.65
C LEU A 49 -18.96 25.22 13.95
N ARG A 50 -18.86 24.21 14.81
CA ARG A 50 -19.68 24.05 16.04
C ARG A 50 -18.80 23.80 17.27
N PRO A 51 -17.92 24.74 17.63
CA PRO A 51 -17.00 24.59 18.77
C PRO A 51 -17.70 24.44 20.12
N ASP A 52 -18.95 24.89 20.23
CA ASP A 52 -19.83 24.76 21.39
C ASP A 52 -20.15 23.29 21.71
N VAL A 53 -20.38 22.46 20.70
CA VAL A 53 -20.63 21.01 20.87
C VAL A 53 -19.43 20.35 21.56
N PHE A 54 -18.22 20.54 21.03
CA PHE A 54 -17.01 19.96 21.59
C PHE A 54 -16.65 20.51 22.98
N ARG A 55 -16.94 21.79 23.23
CA ARG A 55 -16.78 22.38 24.58
C ARG A 55 -17.70 21.74 25.60
N ARG A 56 -18.93 21.39 25.21
CA ARG A 56 -19.87 20.68 26.09
C ARG A 56 -19.44 19.24 26.34
N LEU A 57 -19.08 18.49 25.28
CA LEU A 57 -18.61 17.09 25.36
C LEU A 57 -17.33 16.97 26.21
N LEU A 58 -16.38 17.91 26.03
CA LEU A 58 -15.10 17.90 26.70
C LEU A 58 -15.06 18.91 27.88
N ARG A 59 -16.11 18.97 28.71
CA ARG A 59 -16.19 19.90 29.84
C ARG A 59 -15.08 19.67 30.87
N LYS A 60 -14.78 18.42 31.19
CA LYS A 60 -13.76 18.06 32.19
C LYS A 60 -12.36 18.33 31.65
N LYS A 61 -11.53 19.04 32.42
CA LYS A 61 -10.17 19.42 32.03
C LYS A 61 -9.29 18.22 31.71
N TRP A 62 -9.36 17.18 32.55
CA TRP A 62 -8.58 15.96 32.33
C TRP A 62 -8.95 15.28 31.01
N LEU A 63 -10.25 15.16 30.68
CA LEU A 63 -10.70 14.54 29.42
C LEU A 63 -10.18 15.29 28.18
N ARG A 64 -10.15 16.64 28.23
CA ARG A 64 -9.56 17.45 27.17
C ARG A 64 -8.08 17.17 26.96
N TRP A 65 -7.33 17.05 28.06
CA TRP A 65 -5.90 16.76 27.97
C TRP A 65 -5.65 15.33 27.50
N THR A 66 -6.39 14.33 28.00
CA THR A 66 -6.30 12.94 27.56
C THR A 66 -6.59 12.80 26.06
N VAL A 67 -7.68 13.41 25.56
CA VAL A 67 -8.02 13.39 24.13
C VAL A 67 -6.94 14.08 23.31
N ARG A 68 -6.43 15.23 23.73
CA ARG A 68 -5.33 15.92 23.02
C ARG A 68 -4.06 15.10 22.99
N ALA A 69 -3.68 14.50 24.12
CA ALA A 69 -2.50 13.64 24.21
C ALA A 69 -2.64 12.40 23.31
N ALA A 70 -3.80 11.73 23.34
CA ALA A 70 -4.06 10.59 22.48
C ALA A 70 -4.03 10.95 20.98
N LEU A 71 -4.66 12.06 20.59
CA LEU A 71 -4.60 12.54 19.20
C LEU A 71 -3.18 12.94 18.79
N GLY A 72 -2.43 13.63 19.68
CA GLY A 72 -1.04 14.00 19.42
C GLY A 72 -0.13 12.78 19.24
N LEU A 73 -0.26 11.79 20.13
CA LEU A 73 0.51 10.54 20.06
C LEU A 73 0.14 9.73 18.80
N GLY A 74 -1.15 9.60 18.50
CA GLY A 74 -1.62 8.93 17.29
C GLY A 74 -1.12 9.61 16.01
N LEU A 75 -1.13 10.94 15.96
CA LEU A 75 -0.59 11.70 14.83
C LEU A 75 0.93 11.53 14.71
N ALA A 76 1.67 11.58 15.82
CA ALA A 76 3.12 11.37 15.81
C ALA A 76 3.48 9.96 15.34
N ALA A 77 2.76 8.93 15.80
CA ALA A 77 2.93 7.56 15.33
C ALA A 77 2.62 7.43 13.82
N ALA A 78 1.51 8.00 13.35
CA ALA A 78 1.14 7.97 11.94
C ALA A 78 2.19 8.68 11.06
N LEU A 79 2.70 9.84 11.48
CA LEU A 79 3.77 10.56 10.77
C LEU A 79 5.08 9.79 10.78
N GLY A 80 5.43 9.13 11.89
CA GLY A 80 6.61 8.26 11.98
C GLY A 80 6.53 7.08 11.01
N ILE A 81 5.38 6.36 11.00
CA ILE A 81 5.14 5.26 10.05
C ILE A 81 5.16 5.78 8.62
N PHE A 82 4.51 6.91 8.33
CA PHE A 82 4.49 7.49 6.99
C PHE A 82 5.91 7.85 6.51
N GLY A 83 6.73 8.48 7.35
CA GLY A 83 8.13 8.77 7.04
C GLY A 83 8.95 7.50 6.74
N TRP A 84 8.70 6.43 7.51
CA TRP A 84 9.33 5.13 7.27
C TRP A 84 8.85 4.50 5.95
N MET A 85 7.56 4.55 5.63
CA MET A 85 7.01 4.11 4.33
C MET A 85 7.66 4.85 3.16
N VAL A 86 7.80 6.17 3.25
CA VAL A 86 8.48 6.96 2.22
C VAL A 86 9.95 6.55 2.06
N SER A 87 10.66 6.32 3.17
CA SER A 87 12.04 5.84 3.15
C SER A 87 12.17 4.44 2.54
N ALA A 88 11.22 3.54 2.83
CA ALA A 88 11.22 2.18 2.29
C ALA A 88 10.87 2.12 0.79
N ALA A 89 10.11 3.09 0.30
CA ALA A 89 9.77 3.23 -1.12
C ALA A 89 10.93 3.79 -1.97
N ALA A 90 12.01 4.28 -1.35
CA ALA A 90 13.18 4.76 -2.08
C ALA A 90 13.88 3.58 -2.76
N ASN A 91 13.99 3.63 -4.09
CA ASN A 91 14.71 2.64 -4.86
C ASN A 91 16.20 2.71 -4.52
N ARG A 92 16.73 1.63 -3.95
CA ARG A 92 18.17 1.46 -3.69
C ARG A 92 18.73 0.47 -4.69
N ALA A 93 19.98 0.64 -5.09
CA ALA A 93 20.66 -0.30 -5.97
C ALA A 93 20.66 -1.69 -5.31
N ALA A 94 20.05 -2.65 -5.97
CA ALA A 94 20.07 -4.05 -5.58
C ALA A 94 21.32 -4.75 -6.18
N PRO A 95 21.82 -5.84 -5.56
CA PRO A 95 22.85 -6.68 -6.18
C PRO A 95 22.38 -7.20 -7.55
N ALA A 96 23.34 -7.36 -8.49
CA ALA A 96 23.02 -7.76 -9.87
C ALA A 96 22.28 -9.11 -9.98
N GLU A 97 22.53 -10.03 -9.05
CA GLU A 97 21.94 -11.36 -9.01
C GLU A 97 20.62 -11.41 -8.20
N SER A 98 19.98 -10.27 -7.97
CA SER A 98 18.73 -10.24 -7.20
C SER A 98 17.58 -10.91 -7.95
N THR A 99 16.72 -11.62 -7.22
CA THR A 99 15.48 -12.19 -7.73
C THR A 99 14.36 -11.13 -7.66
N VAL A 100 13.56 -10.99 -8.72
CA VAL A 100 12.40 -10.08 -8.71
C VAL A 100 11.19 -10.82 -8.10
N ILE A 101 10.44 -10.18 -7.22
CA ILE A 101 9.11 -10.63 -6.78
C ILE A 101 8.10 -9.58 -7.22
N VAL A 102 7.14 -9.96 -8.08
CA VAL A 102 6.01 -9.11 -8.42
C VAL A 102 4.85 -9.49 -7.52
N LEU A 103 4.44 -8.56 -6.66
CA LEU A 103 3.29 -8.79 -5.79
C LEU A 103 1.99 -8.52 -6.53
N GLY A 104 1.12 -9.49 -6.49
CA GLY A 104 -0.21 -9.40 -7.04
C GLY A 104 -1.08 -8.35 -6.35
N CYS A 105 -2.08 -7.94 -7.10
CA CYS A 105 -3.21 -7.22 -6.56
C CYS A 105 -4.37 -7.37 -7.51
N GLN A 106 -5.47 -7.16 -7.47
CA GLN A 106 -6.69 -7.38 -8.26
C GLN A 106 -6.47 -7.57 -9.78
N VAL A 107 -7.07 -8.62 -10.32
CA VAL A 107 -7.25 -8.88 -11.76
C VAL A 107 -8.68 -8.50 -12.17
N ARG A 108 -8.91 -8.14 -13.43
CA ARG A 108 -10.23 -7.84 -13.99
C ARG A 108 -10.48 -8.71 -15.23
N GLY A 109 -11.31 -9.73 -15.07
CA GLY A 109 -11.37 -10.82 -16.04
C GLY A 109 -10.02 -11.51 -16.12
N THR A 110 -9.35 -11.41 -17.27
CA THR A 110 -7.99 -11.93 -17.49
C THR A 110 -6.92 -10.84 -17.57
N GLU A 111 -7.31 -9.57 -17.38
CA GLU A 111 -6.42 -8.43 -17.56
C GLU A 111 -5.99 -7.83 -16.22
N PRO A 112 -4.76 -7.29 -16.10
CA PRO A 112 -4.31 -6.65 -14.89
C PRO A 112 -5.10 -5.36 -14.60
N SER A 113 -5.46 -5.14 -13.34
CA SER A 113 -5.93 -3.82 -12.92
C SER A 113 -4.86 -2.75 -13.17
N LEU A 114 -5.25 -1.47 -13.18
CA LEU A 114 -4.30 -0.35 -13.35
C LEU A 114 -3.12 -0.42 -12.37
N THR A 115 -3.38 -0.85 -11.14
CA THR A 115 -2.36 -1.00 -10.11
C THR A 115 -1.44 -2.17 -10.41
N LEU A 116 -1.99 -3.32 -10.79
CA LEU A 116 -1.20 -4.50 -11.14
C LEU A 116 -0.34 -4.24 -12.38
N GLN A 117 -0.88 -3.58 -13.42
CA GLN A 117 -0.13 -3.23 -14.62
C GLN A 117 1.12 -2.40 -14.29
N ARG A 118 1.01 -1.42 -13.40
CA ARG A 118 2.16 -0.60 -12.98
C ARG A 118 3.24 -1.40 -12.26
N ARG A 119 2.87 -2.43 -11.49
CA ARG A 119 3.81 -3.35 -10.86
C ARG A 119 4.51 -4.21 -11.91
N VAL A 120 3.76 -4.71 -12.88
CA VAL A 120 4.31 -5.45 -14.02
C VAL A 120 5.28 -4.59 -14.82
N ASP A 121 4.91 -3.33 -15.12
CA ASP A 121 5.78 -2.40 -15.86
C ASP A 121 7.11 -2.16 -15.12
N ALA A 122 7.04 -1.90 -13.81
CA ALA A 122 8.24 -1.71 -12.97
C ALA A 122 9.13 -2.96 -12.93
N ALA A 123 8.52 -4.16 -12.86
CA ALA A 123 9.24 -5.42 -12.92
C ALA A 123 9.86 -5.67 -14.29
N ALA A 124 9.11 -5.41 -15.37
CA ALA A 124 9.60 -5.57 -16.74
C ALA A 124 10.81 -4.66 -17.02
N ASP A 125 10.76 -3.40 -16.57
CA ASP A 125 11.87 -2.47 -16.70
C ASP A 125 13.12 -2.96 -15.96
N TYR A 126 12.95 -3.47 -14.73
CA TYR A 126 14.06 -4.07 -13.99
C TYR A 126 14.62 -5.31 -14.68
N LEU A 127 13.75 -6.23 -15.14
CA LEU A 127 14.14 -7.49 -15.79
C LEU A 127 14.83 -7.26 -17.15
N ARG A 128 14.47 -6.20 -17.89
CA ARG A 128 15.17 -5.80 -19.13
C ARG A 128 16.57 -5.26 -18.83
N ALA A 129 16.71 -4.47 -17.76
CA ALA A 129 18.00 -3.94 -17.33
C ALA A 129 18.92 -5.03 -16.75
N HIS A 130 18.36 -6.16 -16.26
CA HIS A 130 19.06 -7.26 -15.64
C HIS A 130 18.71 -8.61 -16.32
N PRO A 131 19.31 -8.93 -17.48
CA PRO A 131 18.90 -10.10 -18.30
C PRO A 131 19.03 -11.46 -17.59
N GLN A 132 19.89 -11.57 -16.56
CA GLN A 132 20.09 -12.79 -15.78
C GLN A 132 19.14 -12.92 -14.58
N ALA A 133 18.46 -11.83 -14.19
CA ALA A 133 17.54 -11.86 -13.06
C ALA A 133 16.32 -12.74 -13.37
N ARG A 134 15.91 -13.55 -12.40
CA ARG A 134 14.67 -14.33 -12.45
C ARG A 134 13.56 -13.63 -11.66
N CYS A 135 12.33 -14.03 -11.92
CA CYS A 135 11.15 -13.40 -11.35
C CYS A 135 10.22 -14.45 -10.75
N VAL A 136 9.67 -14.16 -9.56
CA VAL A 136 8.51 -14.84 -9.01
C VAL A 136 7.31 -13.94 -9.21
N ALA A 137 6.32 -14.41 -9.96
CA ALA A 137 5.00 -13.79 -10.10
C ALA A 137 4.12 -14.36 -8.98
N SER A 138 3.77 -13.54 -7.98
CA SER A 138 3.12 -14.02 -6.76
C SER A 138 1.76 -13.39 -6.54
N GLY A 139 0.75 -14.23 -6.37
CA GLY A 139 -0.62 -13.88 -6.06
C GLY A 139 -1.62 -14.96 -6.47
N GLY A 140 -2.48 -15.38 -5.54
CA GLY A 140 -3.51 -16.39 -5.77
C GLY A 140 -4.67 -15.85 -6.61
N GLN A 141 -5.78 -16.57 -6.57
CA GLN A 141 -7.00 -16.22 -7.27
C GLN A 141 -8.08 -15.90 -6.25
N SER A 142 -8.69 -14.72 -6.34
CA SER A 142 -9.86 -14.34 -5.56
C SER A 142 -11.15 -14.86 -6.21
N ASP A 143 -12.24 -14.95 -5.44
CA ASP A 143 -13.53 -15.47 -5.92
C ASP A 143 -14.13 -14.68 -7.09
N ASP A 144 -13.74 -13.41 -7.26
CA ASP A 144 -14.20 -12.51 -8.31
C ASP A 144 -13.23 -12.42 -9.51
N GLU A 145 -12.19 -13.26 -9.55
CA GLU A 145 -11.16 -13.29 -10.59
C GLU A 145 -11.28 -14.56 -11.45
N GLU A 146 -11.07 -14.44 -12.76
CA GLU A 146 -11.12 -15.57 -13.69
C GLU A 146 -9.81 -16.38 -13.72
N ILE A 147 -8.69 -15.74 -13.42
CA ILE A 147 -7.35 -16.35 -13.35
C ILE A 147 -6.63 -15.85 -12.09
N SER A 148 -5.58 -16.55 -11.67
CA SER A 148 -4.76 -16.08 -10.55
C SER A 148 -4.00 -14.80 -10.89
N GLU A 149 -3.71 -13.99 -9.87
CA GLU A 149 -2.87 -12.80 -10.02
C GLU A 149 -1.48 -13.18 -10.59
N ALA A 150 -0.93 -14.32 -10.16
CA ALA A 150 0.35 -14.86 -10.66
C ALA A 150 0.31 -15.18 -12.16
N GLU A 151 -0.76 -15.77 -12.64
CA GLU A 151 -0.94 -16.09 -14.07
C GLU A 151 -1.08 -14.80 -14.89
N CYS A 152 -1.88 -13.83 -14.40
CA CYS A 152 -2.03 -12.54 -15.02
C CYS A 152 -0.69 -11.78 -15.11
N ILE A 153 0.10 -11.76 -14.03
CA ILE A 153 1.44 -11.15 -14.01
C ILE A 153 2.35 -11.82 -15.01
N ARG A 154 2.36 -13.17 -15.03
CA ARG A 154 3.18 -13.96 -15.95
C ARG A 154 2.84 -13.65 -17.40
N ALA A 155 1.57 -13.66 -17.76
CA ALA A 155 1.10 -13.34 -19.11
C ALA A 155 1.51 -11.92 -19.53
N ALA A 156 1.32 -10.92 -18.64
CA ALA A 156 1.67 -9.54 -18.90
C ALA A 156 3.18 -9.31 -19.04
N LEU A 157 4.03 -10.01 -18.25
CA LEU A 157 5.48 -9.96 -18.39
C LEU A 157 5.96 -10.60 -19.72
N ILE A 158 5.35 -11.71 -20.14
CA ILE A 158 5.63 -12.34 -21.44
C ILE A 158 5.27 -11.39 -22.58
N ALA A 159 4.08 -10.77 -22.51
CA ALA A 159 3.66 -9.77 -23.49
C ALA A 159 4.61 -8.56 -23.52
N ALA A 160 5.24 -8.22 -22.40
CA ALA A 160 6.28 -7.19 -22.30
C ALA A 160 7.67 -7.65 -22.81
N GLY A 161 7.79 -8.87 -23.35
CA GLY A 161 9.02 -9.41 -23.95
C GLY A 161 9.98 -10.09 -22.95
N ILE A 162 9.52 -10.44 -21.75
CA ILE A 162 10.33 -11.20 -20.79
C ILE A 162 10.21 -12.69 -21.12
N ASP A 163 11.36 -13.38 -21.16
CA ASP A 163 11.43 -14.82 -21.42
C ASP A 163 10.61 -15.60 -20.37
N PRO A 164 9.63 -16.45 -20.78
CA PRO A 164 8.83 -17.28 -19.88
C PRO A 164 9.66 -18.17 -18.95
N ALA A 165 10.84 -18.61 -19.37
CA ALA A 165 11.75 -19.43 -18.55
C ALA A 165 12.34 -18.69 -17.35
N ARG A 166 12.24 -17.35 -17.33
CA ARG A 166 12.67 -16.50 -16.22
C ARG A 166 11.58 -16.25 -15.18
N ILE A 167 10.34 -16.68 -15.42
CA ILE A 167 9.17 -16.33 -14.61
C ILE A 167 8.62 -17.57 -13.93
N GLU A 168 8.74 -17.64 -12.62
CA GLU A 168 8.19 -18.68 -11.75
C GLU A 168 6.85 -18.22 -11.18
N PRO A 169 5.72 -18.90 -11.42
CA PRO A 169 4.44 -18.53 -10.82
C PRO A 169 4.32 -19.05 -9.38
N GLU A 170 3.71 -18.23 -8.51
CA GLU A 170 3.26 -18.59 -7.17
C GLU A 170 1.78 -18.15 -7.05
N ASP A 171 0.85 -19.06 -7.12
CA ASP A 171 -0.59 -18.87 -7.30
C ASP A 171 -1.44 -19.33 -6.11
N GLN A 172 -0.81 -19.63 -4.95
CA GLN A 172 -1.50 -20.18 -3.78
C GLN A 172 -1.78 -19.14 -2.68
N SER A 173 -1.12 -18.00 -2.74
CA SER A 173 -1.17 -17.00 -1.69
C SER A 173 -2.48 -16.20 -1.70
N THR A 174 -3.00 -15.89 -0.49
CA THR A 174 -4.21 -15.10 -0.26
C THR A 174 -3.94 -13.82 0.54
N SER A 175 -2.70 -13.59 0.92
CA SER A 175 -2.27 -12.43 1.71
C SER A 175 -0.85 -12.00 1.36
N THR A 176 -0.47 -10.76 1.74
CA THR A 176 0.91 -10.28 1.54
C THR A 176 1.93 -11.13 2.28
N GLU A 177 1.60 -11.64 3.46
CA GLU A 177 2.44 -12.56 4.22
C GLU A 177 2.69 -13.83 3.42
N GLU A 178 1.63 -14.46 2.91
CA GLU A 178 1.72 -15.68 2.11
C GLU A 178 2.44 -15.44 0.79
N ASN A 179 2.19 -14.32 0.11
CA ASN A 179 2.94 -13.94 -1.09
C ASN A 179 4.45 -14.00 -0.85
N LEU A 180 4.93 -13.39 0.24
CA LEU A 180 6.37 -13.36 0.54
C LEU A 180 6.87 -14.71 1.06
N ARG A 181 6.09 -15.43 1.85
CA ARG A 181 6.43 -16.74 2.40
C ARG A 181 6.57 -17.78 1.27
N PHE A 182 5.56 -17.92 0.42
CA PHE A 182 5.59 -18.87 -0.69
C PHE A 182 6.60 -18.48 -1.77
N SER A 183 6.76 -17.17 -2.06
CA SER A 183 7.84 -16.71 -2.92
C SER A 183 9.22 -17.09 -2.36
N ALA A 184 9.44 -16.95 -1.05
CA ALA A 184 10.69 -17.33 -0.42
C ALA A 184 10.95 -18.84 -0.50
N GLU A 185 9.92 -19.67 -0.40
CA GLU A 185 10.00 -21.13 -0.59
C GLU A 185 10.40 -21.47 -2.03
N ARG A 186 9.76 -20.85 -3.05
CA ARG A 186 10.10 -21.00 -4.47
C ARG A 186 11.55 -20.57 -4.75
N ILE A 187 11.96 -19.41 -4.24
CA ILE A 187 13.32 -18.88 -4.38
C ILE A 187 14.36 -19.87 -3.85
N ARG A 188 14.14 -20.43 -2.66
CA ARG A 188 15.06 -21.41 -2.06
C ARG A 188 15.08 -22.73 -2.83
N ALA A 189 13.91 -23.25 -3.22
CA ALA A 189 13.79 -24.49 -3.97
C ALA A 189 14.51 -24.42 -5.34
N ALA A 190 14.46 -23.24 -5.99
CA ALA A 190 15.12 -22.99 -7.27
C ALA A 190 16.60 -22.55 -7.13
N GLY A 191 17.14 -22.46 -5.91
CA GLY A 191 18.52 -21.98 -5.66
C GLY A 191 18.77 -20.55 -6.08
N LEU A 192 17.72 -19.69 -6.09
CA LEU A 192 17.82 -18.30 -6.48
C LEU A 192 18.33 -17.42 -5.34
N SER A 193 18.77 -16.21 -5.70
CA SER A 193 19.24 -15.22 -4.73
C SER A 193 18.16 -14.79 -3.75
N THR A 194 18.48 -14.77 -2.46
CA THR A 194 17.63 -14.24 -1.39
C THR A 194 17.64 -12.72 -1.31
N ASN A 195 18.51 -12.02 -2.06
CA ASN A 195 18.35 -10.59 -2.33
C ASN A 195 17.18 -10.44 -3.30
N VAL A 196 16.12 -9.74 -2.88
CA VAL A 196 14.89 -9.66 -3.67
C VAL A 196 14.53 -8.22 -4.00
N VAL A 197 14.18 -7.98 -5.25
CA VAL A 197 13.62 -6.72 -5.71
C VAL A 197 12.10 -6.85 -5.78
N ILE A 198 11.40 -6.14 -4.91
CA ILE A 198 9.95 -6.24 -4.78
C ILE A 198 9.28 -5.20 -5.68
N ALA A 199 8.66 -5.64 -6.76
CA ALA A 199 7.83 -4.81 -7.62
C ALA A 199 6.43 -4.66 -7.01
N SER A 200 6.16 -3.47 -6.46
CA SER A 200 4.90 -3.13 -5.81
C SER A 200 4.72 -1.61 -5.72
N ASP A 201 3.52 -1.16 -5.33
CA ASP A 201 3.26 0.26 -5.11
C ASP A 201 4.14 0.86 -4.01
N ASN A 202 4.50 2.13 -4.16
CA ASN A 202 5.32 2.85 -3.18
C ASN A 202 4.72 2.82 -1.76
N PHE A 203 3.39 2.91 -1.63
CA PHE A 203 2.75 2.84 -0.32
C PHE A 203 2.91 1.46 0.34
N HIS A 204 3.08 0.40 -0.44
CA HIS A 204 3.10 -1.00 0.02
C HIS A 204 4.51 -1.51 0.33
N GLN A 205 5.56 -0.83 -0.14
CA GLN A 205 6.95 -1.29 -0.05
C GLN A 205 7.41 -1.62 1.37
N LEU A 206 7.02 -0.79 2.37
CA LEU A 206 7.43 -1.05 3.76
C LEU A 206 6.87 -2.37 4.28
N ARG A 207 5.56 -2.62 4.12
CA ARG A 207 4.92 -3.83 4.63
C ARG A 207 5.43 -5.07 3.90
N ALA A 208 5.61 -5.00 2.59
CA ALA A 208 6.22 -6.07 1.82
C ALA A 208 7.68 -6.35 2.28
N ALA A 209 8.46 -5.30 2.54
CA ALA A 209 9.83 -5.46 3.04
C ALA A 209 9.89 -6.05 4.45
N LEU A 210 8.94 -5.75 5.33
CA LEU A 210 8.85 -6.35 6.67
C LEU A 210 8.60 -7.86 6.56
N TRP A 211 7.61 -8.28 5.79
CA TRP A 211 7.32 -9.69 5.57
C TRP A 211 8.45 -10.43 4.83
N ALA A 212 9.09 -9.79 3.83
CA ALA A 212 10.25 -10.38 3.17
C ALA A 212 11.39 -10.68 4.15
N ARG A 213 11.71 -9.73 5.05
CA ARG A 213 12.72 -9.94 6.10
C ARG A 213 12.33 -11.05 7.07
N HIS A 214 11.05 -11.10 7.47
CA HIS A 214 10.54 -12.18 8.32
C HIS A 214 10.74 -13.56 7.66
N CYS A 215 10.60 -13.64 6.33
CA CYS A 215 10.87 -14.83 5.55
C CYS A 215 12.37 -15.05 5.22
N GLY A 216 13.30 -14.29 5.80
CA GLY A 216 14.74 -14.43 5.57
C GLY A 216 15.23 -13.94 4.21
N LEU A 217 14.47 -13.04 3.56
CA LEU A 217 14.86 -12.36 2.33
C LEU A 217 15.45 -10.97 2.63
N THR A 218 16.31 -10.47 1.74
CA THR A 218 16.86 -9.12 1.80
C THR A 218 16.17 -8.26 0.74
N PRO A 219 15.17 -7.41 1.13
CA PRO A 219 14.34 -6.68 0.18
C PRO A 219 14.98 -5.38 -0.31
N TYR A 220 14.81 -5.12 -1.60
CA TYR A 220 15.04 -3.87 -2.31
C TYR A 220 13.74 -3.45 -3.01
N ALA A 221 13.48 -2.15 -3.12
CA ALA A 221 12.25 -1.64 -3.70
C ALA A 221 12.38 -1.46 -5.22
N ALA A 222 11.41 -1.97 -5.98
CA ALA A 222 11.07 -1.52 -7.32
C ALA A 222 9.66 -0.89 -7.24
N GLY A 223 9.60 0.30 -6.67
CA GLY A 223 8.35 0.98 -6.36
C GLY A 223 7.72 1.62 -7.59
N CYS A 224 6.43 1.39 -7.80
CA CYS A 224 5.63 2.11 -8.79
C CYS A 224 4.73 3.18 -8.14
N ARG A 225 4.41 4.23 -8.92
CA ARG A 225 3.55 5.32 -8.43
C ARG A 225 2.09 4.92 -8.49
N THR A 226 1.39 5.16 -7.41
CA THR A 226 -0.07 5.02 -7.34
C THR A 226 -0.76 6.17 -8.06
N ALA A 227 -1.92 5.93 -8.65
CA ALA A 227 -2.74 6.99 -9.23
C ALA A 227 -3.11 8.02 -8.16
N TRP A 228 -3.02 9.31 -8.50
CA TRP A 228 -3.17 10.42 -7.54
C TRP A 228 -4.51 10.39 -6.76
N PHE A 229 -5.58 9.90 -7.39
CA PHE A 229 -6.91 9.81 -6.78
C PHE A 229 -7.06 8.59 -5.86
N LEU A 230 -6.22 7.57 -6.00
CA LEU A 230 -6.16 6.39 -5.13
C LEU A 230 -5.18 6.59 -3.96
N ALA A 231 -4.13 7.39 -4.17
CA ALA A 231 -3.02 7.52 -3.25
C ALA A 231 -3.44 7.83 -1.80
N PRO A 232 -4.32 8.82 -1.48
CA PRO A 232 -4.61 9.15 -0.10
C PRO A 232 -5.16 7.98 0.70
N GLY A 233 -6.14 7.27 0.14
CA GLY A 233 -6.78 6.13 0.79
C GLY A 233 -5.82 4.96 0.98
N TYR A 234 -5.04 4.62 -0.04
CA TYR A 234 -4.08 3.50 0.05
C TYR A 234 -2.94 3.79 1.04
N TRP A 235 -2.36 5.00 1.02
CA TRP A 235 -1.34 5.38 2.01
C TRP A 235 -1.90 5.34 3.44
N ALA A 236 -3.13 5.84 3.66
CA ALA A 236 -3.78 5.79 4.96
C ALA A 236 -4.08 4.34 5.40
N ARG A 237 -4.51 3.47 4.48
CA ARG A 237 -4.70 2.04 4.75
C ARG A 237 -3.40 1.37 5.19
N GLU A 238 -2.32 1.65 4.51
CA GLU A 238 -1.02 1.03 4.81
C GLU A 238 -0.43 1.49 6.13
N ILE A 239 -0.69 2.72 6.60
CA ILE A 239 -0.31 3.13 7.97
C ILE A 239 -0.91 2.16 8.99
N ALA A 240 -2.17 1.79 8.85
CA ALA A 240 -2.81 0.80 9.71
C ALA A 240 -2.27 -0.62 9.48
N GLY A 241 -2.02 -0.99 8.22
CA GLY A 241 -1.44 -2.28 7.84
C GLY A 241 -0.04 -2.50 8.40
N VAL A 242 0.83 -1.48 8.33
CA VAL A 242 2.17 -1.53 8.92
C VAL A 242 2.09 -1.63 10.45
N ALA A 243 1.22 -0.83 11.09
CA ALA A 243 1.02 -0.91 12.53
C ALA A 243 0.57 -2.32 12.97
N TYR A 244 -0.34 -2.94 12.21
CA TYR A 244 -0.75 -4.33 12.45
C TYR A 244 0.43 -5.29 12.29
N THR A 245 1.18 -5.24 11.18
CA THR A 245 2.35 -6.10 10.92
C THR A 245 3.45 -5.99 12.00
N LEU A 246 3.56 -4.85 12.70
CA LEU A 246 4.53 -4.67 13.78
C LEU A 246 4.07 -5.27 15.12
N LEU A 247 2.78 -5.60 15.25
CA LEU A 247 2.18 -6.14 16.47
C LEU A 247 1.95 -7.66 16.41
N THR A 248 2.02 -8.24 15.22
CA THR A 248 1.88 -9.68 14.95
C THR A 248 3.22 -10.30 14.64
#